data_aa8bdd0423d73d9b2768fa22b3bf42e9
#
_entry.id   aa8bdd0423d73d9b2768fa22b3bf42e9
#
_cell.length_a   1.000
_cell.length_b   1.000
_cell.length_c   1.000
_cell.angle_alpha   90.00
_cell.angle_beta   90.00
_cell.angle_gamma   90.00
#
_symmetry.space_group_name_H-M   'P 1'
#
loop_
_entity.id
_entity.type
_entity.pdbx_description
1 polymer ?
#
loop_
_entity_poly.entity_id
_entity_poly.type
_entity_poly.pdbx_seq_one_letter_code
_entity_poly.pdbx_strand_id
1 'polypeptide(L)'
;MLCKSRPGIALGCLVLLIAAGCNDQSSTPTVTDGSDAVSGGGEASEVSDLSGTINIDGSSTVYPISLQVAEEFGKDFPNVEVTVGLSGTGGGFKKFMAGSTDISDASRPVKGSEIALGKENNIEFIELPVAYDGLSIVVNPANDFVDQLTVDQLKKIFLVDQAAKTWQEVNPEWPEEEIKLFIPGTDSGTFDYFKEVVAGKEGTIRGDEAVSTDENDNNLVAGVEKNEFALGFFGAAYYFSNKDRVKVVPIVNPEGEAVAPTPVTIENGSYAPFGRPLFIYISKSSSDKIEVGAFVDYYLENVPRVAAEVGYVALPEAVYGEGRKRYDETMTGTHFLDADGNKREGSLPEIYIEANLTE
;
A
#
# COMPACT_ATOMS: atom_id res chain seq x y z
N MET A 1 -3.99 -52.69 -37.16
CA MET A 1 -2.62 -53.22 -37.14
C MET A 1 -1.93 -52.56 -35.98
N LEU A 2 -1.83 -53.21 -34.83
CA LEU A 2 -0.71 -54.02 -34.36
C LEU A 2 0.58 -53.17 -34.26
N CYS A 3 1.30 -52.96 -33.16
CA CYS A 3 1.58 -53.77 -31.96
C CYS A 3 2.38 -52.85 -31.02
N LYS A 4 2.06 -52.77 -29.73
CA LYS A 4 2.80 -53.27 -28.54
C LYS A 4 4.32 -53.04 -28.57
N SER A 5 4.94 -52.43 -27.52
CA SER A 5 5.26 -53.11 -26.26
C SER A 5 6.02 -52.18 -25.29
N ARG A 6 5.67 -52.24 -24.03
CA ARG A 6 6.54 -52.07 -22.83
C ARG A 6 7.29 -53.40 -22.62
N PRO A 7 8.29 -53.60 -21.74
CA PRO A 7 8.51 -53.11 -20.39
C PRO A 7 10.00 -52.97 -19.92
N GLY A 8 10.22 -52.73 -18.63
CA GLY A 8 11.16 -53.36 -17.71
C GLY A 8 11.85 -52.41 -16.74
N ILE A 9 11.50 -52.23 -15.55
CA ILE A 9 11.79 -52.75 -14.20
C ILE A 9 13.26 -53.14 -13.94
N ALA A 10 13.88 -52.50 -12.91
CA ALA A 10 14.79 -53.07 -11.90
C ALA A 10 15.22 -51.98 -10.95
N LEU A 11 14.80 -51.88 -9.81
CA LEU A 11 14.95 -52.45 -8.47
C LEU A 11 16.38 -52.86 -8.10
N GLY A 12 16.94 -52.22 -7.08
CA GLY A 12 18.21 -52.54 -6.47
C GLY A 12 18.38 -51.86 -5.11
N CYS A 13 17.84 -52.48 -4.07
CA CYS A 13 18.19 -52.25 -2.68
C CYS A 13 19.61 -52.79 -2.42
N LEU A 14 20.37 -52.07 -1.58
CA LEU A 14 21.33 -52.73 -0.69
C LEU A 14 21.49 -51.99 0.62
N VAL A 15 21.15 -52.68 1.66
CA VAL A 15 21.34 -52.45 3.11
C VAL A 15 22.60 -53.18 3.54
N LEU A 16 23.36 -52.64 4.49
CA LEU A 16 24.08 -53.33 5.56
C LEU A 16 24.88 -52.30 6.37
N LEU A 17 24.60 -51.99 7.58
CA LEU A 17 24.67 -52.70 8.89
C LEU A 17 26.10 -52.89 9.49
N ILE A 18 26.24 -52.29 10.70
CA ILE A 18 26.90 -52.76 11.91
C ILE A 18 28.40 -52.42 12.06
N ALA A 19 28.82 -51.72 13.10
CA ALA A 19 29.30 -52.32 14.36
C ALA A 19 29.57 -51.33 15.47
N ALA A 20 29.12 -51.68 16.64
CA ALA A 20 29.34 -51.06 17.92
C ALA A 20 30.75 -51.41 18.49
N GLY A 21 31.26 -50.54 19.33
CA GLY A 21 32.42 -50.79 20.13
C GLY A 21 32.44 -49.85 21.35
N CYS A 22 31.97 -50.36 22.47
CA CYS A 22 32.25 -49.81 23.81
C CYS A 22 33.69 -50.13 24.21
N ASN A 23 34.35 -49.24 24.88
CA ASN A 23 34.97 -49.53 26.17
C ASN A 23 35.47 -48.34 26.94
N ASP A 24 35.31 -48.41 28.18
CA ASP A 24 35.45 -47.81 29.45
C ASP A 24 36.88 -47.34 29.83
N GLN A 25 36.95 -46.40 30.69
CA GLN A 25 37.71 -46.24 31.92
C GLN A 25 38.34 -44.85 32.15
N SER A 26 37.74 -44.20 33.11
CA SER A 26 38.24 -43.41 34.26
C SER A 26 39.70 -42.98 34.29
N SER A 27 39.89 -41.66 34.49
CA SER A 27 40.75 -41.09 35.58
C SER A 27 40.56 -39.59 35.66
N THR A 28 40.04 -39.10 36.79
CA THR A 28 40.26 -37.74 37.30
C THR A 28 41.69 -37.63 37.84
N PRO A 29 42.36 -36.46 37.76
CA PRO A 29 42.26 -35.53 38.87
C PRO A 29 42.34 -34.03 38.57
N THR A 30 41.59 -33.26 39.39
CA THR A 30 41.93 -32.08 40.19
C THR A 30 42.49 -30.82 39.52
N VAL A 31 41.62 -29.77 39.50
CA VAL A 31 41.76 -28.35 39.89
C VAL A 31 43.04 -27.58 39.52
N THR A 32 42.90 -26.55 38.72
CA THR A 32 43.34 -25.17 39.06
C THR A 32 42.54 -24.13 38.30
N ASP A 33 42.10 -23.18 39.05
CA ASP A 33 41.53 -21.86 38.93
C ASP A 33 42.08 -21.04 37.75
N GLY A 34 41.15 -20.27 37.07
CA GLY A 34 41.50 -19.29 36.03
C GLY A 34 40.23 -18.76 35.35
N SER A 35 39.56 -17.89 36.06
CA SER A 35 38.49 -17.03 35.54
C SER A 35 38.87 -16.32 34.23
N ASP A 36 38.03 -16.44 33.23
CA ASP A 36 37.59 -15.36 32.34
C ASP A 36 36.47 -15.90 31.42
N ALA A 37 35.26 -15.89 31.94
CA ALA A 37 34.05 -16.06 31.16
C ALA A 37 33.68 -14.70 30.50
N VAL A 38 34.06 -14.51 29.25
CA VAL A 38 33.46 -13.50 28.43
C VAL A 38 32.04 -13.94 28.14
N SER A 39 31.10 -13.33 28.85
CA SER A 39 29.66 -13.46 28.63
C SER A 39 29.30 -12.78 27.31
N GLY A 40 29.21 -13.53 26.23
CA GLY A 40 28.61 -13.16 24.98
C GLY A 40 27.20 -13.76 24.93
N GLY A 41 26.26 -13.12 25.59
CA GLY A 41 24.88 -13.57 25.61
C GLY A 41 23.97 -12.45 26.12
N GLY A 42 23.76 -11.41 25.30
CA GLY A 42 22.99 -10.25 25.71
C GLY A 42 22.03 -9.69 24.68
N GLU A 43 22.02 -10.18 23.43
CA GLU A 43 21.17 -9.55 22.40
C GLU A 43 19.90 -10.35 22.02
N ALA A 44 19.80 -11.62 22.34
CA ALA A 44 18.64 -12.44 21.95
C ALA A 44 17.51 -12.49 23.00
N SER A 45 17.71 -12.01 24.22
CA SER A 45 16.70 -12.07 25.29
C SER A 45 15.93 -10.75 25.50
N GLU A 46 16.43 -9.62 25.01
CA GLU A 46 15.74 -8.33 25.15
C GLU A 46 14.56 -8.16 24.19
N VAL A 47 14.61 -8.81 23.01
CA VAL A 47 13.55 -8.72 21.99
C VAL A 47 12.29 -9.47 22.39
N SER A 48 12.38 -10.54 23.17
CA SER A 48 11.20 -11.34 23.59
C SER A 48 10.37 -10.69 24.71
N ASP A 49 10.90 -9.68 25.42
CA ASP A 49 10.21 -9.01 26.53
C ASP A 49 9.64 -7.64 26.16
N LEU A 50 9.75 -7.23 24.87
CA LEU A 50 9.17 -5.96 24.41
C LEU A 50 7.65 -5.96 24.60
N SER A 51 7.13 -4.94 25.28
CA SER A 51 5.71 -4.77 25.56
C SER A 51 5.33 -3.30 25.49
N GLY A 52 4.08 -3.01 25.13
CA GLY A 52 3.57 -1.64 25.03
C GLY A 52 2.33 -1.56 24.17
N THR A 53 1.92 -0.33 23.86
CA THR A 53 0.75 -0.07 23.02
C THR A 53 1.11 0.96 21.97
N ILE A 54 0.73 0.68 20.72
CA ILE A 54 0.92 1.56 19.56
C ILE A 54 -0.44 1.88 18.98
N ASN A 55 -0.75 3.16 18.85
CA ASN A 55 -2.02 3.63 18.30
C ASN A 55 -1.79 4.27 16.94
N ILE A 56 -2.35 3.66 15.90
CA ILE A 56 -2.35 4.13 14.52
C ILE A 56 -3.77 4.49 14.13
N ASP A 57 -3.97 5.59 13.40
CA ASP A 57 -5.29 5.93 12.88
C ASP A 57 -5.15 6.80 11.62
N GLY A 58 -6.08 6.69 10.69
CA GLY A 58 -6.08 7.56 9.52
C GLY A 58 -6.75 6.99 8.29
N SER A 59 -6.01 7.04 7.19
CA SER A 59 -6.48 6.72 5.84
C SER A 59 -6.96 5.29 5.66
N SER A 60 -8.18 5.11 5.14
CA SER A 60 -8.70 3.81 4.69
C SER A 60 -7.82 3.15 3.61
N THR A 61 -7.16 3.97 2.79
CA THR A 61 -6.25 3.49 1.74
C THR A 61 -4.96 2.92 2.31
N VAL A 62 -4.38 3.53 3.36
CA VAL A 62 -3.13 3.03 3.99
C VAL A 62 -3.42 1.90 4.99
N TYR A 63 -4.63 1.87 5.55
CA TYR A 63 -5.07 0.89 6.53
C TYR A 63 -4.68 -0.56 6.22
N PRO A 64 -4.87 -1.11 4.99
CA PRO A 64 -4.48 -2.49 4.68
C PRO A 64 -2.97 -2.75 4.83
N ILE A 65 -2.12 -1.75 4.53
CA ILE A 65 -0.66 -1.86 4.70
C ILE A 65 -0.33 -1.91 6.19
N SER A 66 -0.82 -0.92 6.95
CA SER A 66 -0.54 -0.80 8.38
C SER A 66 -1.09 -1.97 9.18
N LEU A 67 -2.28 -2.50 8.80
CA LEU A 67 -2.87 -3.69 9.42
C LEU A 67 -2.03 -4.94 9.16
N GLN A 68 -1.62 -5.19 7.91
CA GLN A 68 -0.78 -6.34 7.56
C GLN A 68 0.56 -6.31 8.29
N VAL A 69 1.20 -5.14 8.34
CA VAL A 69 2.45 -4.97 9.10
C VAL A 69 2.23 -5.21 10.59
N ALA A 70 1.14 -4.70 11.18
CA ALA A 70 0.81 -4.89 12.57
C ALA A 70 0.56 -6.37 12.92
N GLU A 71 -0.17 -7.09 12.04
CA GLU A 71 -0.41 -8.54 12.21
C GLU A 71 0.87 -9.38 12.13
N GLU A 72 1.78 -9.03 11.23
CA GLU A 72 3.07 -9.71 11.12
C GLU A 72 3.99 -9.39 12.30
N PHE A 73 4.11 -8.12 12.67
CA PHE A 73 4.86 -7.66 13.84
C PHE A 73 4.40 -8.34 15.13
N GLY A 74 3.09 -8.47 15.34
CA GLY A 74 2.52 -9.11 16.52
C GLY A 74 2.88 -10.59 16.68
N LYS A 75 3.31 -11.28 15.60
CA LYS A 75 3.81 -12.67 15.69
C LYS A 75 5.19 -12.73 16.33
N ASP A 76 6.03 -11.72 16.07
CA ASP A 76 7.39 -11.63 16.61
C ASP A 76 7.40 -10.93 17.98
N PHE A 77 6.46 -10.01 18.21
CA PHE A 77 6.35 -9.21 19.44
C PHE A 77 4.95 -9.32 20.09
N PRO A 78 4.57 -10.49 20.60
CA PRO A 78 3.19 -10.77 21.04
C PRO A 78 2.72 -9.96 22.27
N ASN A 79 3.62 -9.29 22.98
CA ASN A 79 3.30 -8.44 24.13
C ASN A 79 3.15 -6.96 23.76
N VAL A 80 3.30 -6.59 22.47
CA VAL A 80 3.03 -5.25 21.96
C VAL A 80 1.64 -5.25 21.31
N GLU A 81 0.75 -4.42 21.82
CA GLU A 81 -0.59 -4.22 21.24
C GLU A 81 -0.56 -3.11 20.21
N VAL A 82 -0.81 -3.43 18.94
CA VAL A 82 -0.90 -2.44 17.86
C VAL A 82 -2.36 -2.31 17.44
N THR A 83 -2.91 -1.10 17.59
CA THR A 83 -4.27 -0.78 17.16
C THR A 83 -4.22 0.08 15.90
N VAL A 84 -4.92 -0.34 14.84
CA VAL A 84 -5.04 0.41 13.60
C VAL A 84 -6.50 0.86 13.42
N GLY A 85 -6.74 2.16 13.52
CA GLY A 85 -8.04 2.79 13.36
C GLY A 85 -8.26 3.34 11.94
N LEU A 86 -9.54 3.62 11.61
CA LEU A 86 -9.98 3.97 10.27
C LEU A 86 -10.91 5.20 10.32
N SER A 87 -10.32 6.41 10.42
CA SER A 87 -11.10 7.67 10.46
C SER A 87 -10.91 8.57 9.24
N GLY A 88 -10.25 8.05 8.20
CA GLY A 88 -9.85 8.80 7.02
C GLY A 88 -8.66 9.73 7.30
N THR A 89 -7.92 10.15 6.25
CA THR A 89 -6.71 10.97 6.37
C THR A 89 -6.92 12.23 7.23
N GLY A 90 -8.04 12.95 7.02
CA GLY A 90 -8.33 14.17 7.79
C GLY A 90 -8.67 13.90 9.25
N GLY A 91 -9.37 12.79 9.54
CA GLY A 91 -9.67 12.31 10.89
C GLY A 91 -8.41 11.89 11.63
N GLY A 92 -7.53 11.13 10.94
CA GLY A 92 -6.23 10.72 11.44
C GLY A 92 -5.37 11.90 11.83
N PHE A 93 -5.16 12.86 10.94
CA PHE A 93 -4.39 14.08 11.26
C PHE A 93 -4.98 14.86 12.43
N LYS A 94 -6.30 14.94 12.55
CA LYS A 94 -6.92 15.62 13.69
C LYS A 94 -6.58 14.96 15.02
N LYS A 95 -6.61 13.60 15.09
CA LYS A 95 -6.23 12.84 16.29
C LYS A 95 -4.73 12.93 16.55
N PHE A 96 -3.93 12.79 15.51
CA PHE A 96 -2.47 12.82 15.55
C PHE A 96 -1.95 14.19 16.04
N MET A 97 -2.42 15.26 15.44
CA MET A 97 -2.05 16.64 15.85
C MET A 97 -2.62 17.05 17.22
N ALA A 98 -3.54 16.25 17.79
CA ALA A 98 -3.98 16.37 19.18
C ALA A 98 -3.20 15.46 20.15
N GLY A 99 -2.18 14.71 19.65
CA GLY A 99 -1.36 13.80 20.46
C GLY A 99 -2.09 12.53 20.91
N SER A 100 -3.17 12.14 20.21
CA SER A 100 -3.98 10.98 20.58
C SER A 100 -3.52 9.66 19.92
N THR A 101 -2.67 9.72 18.90
CA THR A 101 -2.10 8.58 18.20
C THR A 101 -0.59 8.72 18.04
N ASP A 102 0.11 7.59 17.97
CA ASP A 102 1.56 7.52 17.79
C ASP A 102 1.93 7.69 16.31
N ILE A 103 1.08 7.14 15.43
CA ILE A 103 1.26 7.15 13.97
C ILE A 103 -0.05 7.58 13.32
N SER A 104 0.03 8.34 12.22
CA SER A 104 -1.10 8.69 11.37
C SER A 104 -0.90 8.18 9.96
N ASP A 105 -1.85 7.38 9.47
CA ASP A 105 -1.93 6.95 8.08
C ASP A 105 -2.51 8.05 7.20
N ALA A 106 -1.89 8.33 6.04
CA ALA A 106 -2.35 9.40 5.17
C ALA A 106 -2.22 9.04 3.68
N SER A 107 -3.26 9.34 2.90
CA SER A 107 -3.28 9.17 1.44
C SER A 107 -3.02 10.47 0.67
N ARG A 108 -2.48 11.45 1.34
CA ARG A 108 -1.98 12.72 0.83
C ARG A 108 -0.97 13.32 1.80
N PRO A 109 -0.13 14.27 1.34
CA PRO A 109 0.71 15.03 2.24
C PRO A 109 -0.09 15.84 3.28
N VAL A 110 0.58 16.15 4.40
CA VAL A 110 0.07 17.04 5.45
C VAL A 110 -0.24 18.43 4.90
N LYS A 111 -1.28 19.08 5.40
CA LYS A 111 -1.67 20.45 5.02
C LYS A 111 -1.09 21.47 5.99
N GLY A 112 -0.88 22.71 5.53
CA GLY A 112 -0.44 23.81 6.40
C GLY A 112 -1.34 24.03 7.62
N SER A 113 -2.67 23.84 7.48
CA SER A 113 -3.61 23.94 8.61
C SER A 113 -3.44 22.83 9.64
N GLU A 114 -3.01 21.62 9.22
CA GLU A 114 -2.71 20.49 10.09
C GLU A 114 -1.38 20.73 10.82
N ILE A 115 -0.37 21.25 10.11
CA ILE A 115 0.91 21.66 10.73
C ILE A 115 0.68 22.74 11.78
N ALA A 116 -0.18 23.76 11.49
CA ALA A 116 -0.52 24.79 12.44
C ALA A 116 -1.14 24.22 13.73
N LEU A 117 -2.07 23.26 13.58
CA LEU A 117 -2.66 22.56 14.73
C LEU A 117 -1.61 21.76 15.52
N GLY A 118 -0.66 21.10 14.84
CA GLY A 118 0.45 20.40 15.47
C GLY A 118 1.34 21.35 16.28
N LYS A 119 1.69 22.51 15.71
CA LYS A 119 2.47 23.55 16.41
C LYS A 119 1.76 24.09 17.67
N GLU A 120 0.45 24.28 17.63
CA GLU A 120 -0.35 24.67 18.81
C GLU A 120 -0.29 23.62 19.93
N ASN A 121 -0.20 22.35 19.59
CA ASN A 121 -0.16 21.22 20.53
C ASN A 121 1.26 20.70 20.81
N ASN A 122 2.30 21.33 20.26
CA ASN A 122 3.71 20.92 20.35
C ASN A 122 3.95 19.51 19.79
N ILE A 123 3.26 19.15 18.71
CA ILE A 123 3.46 17.90 17.98
C ILE A 123 4.42 18.15 16.82
N GLU A 124 5.59 17.54 16.88
CA GLU A 124 6.54 17.40 15.78
C GLU A 124 6.38 15.99 15.19
N PHE A 125 6.63 15.85 13.90
CA PHE A 125 6.41 14.57 13.20
C PHE A 125 7.50 14.28 12.17
N ILE A 126 7.71 12.99 11.93
CA ILE A 126 8.52 12.45 10.84
C ILE A 126 7.56 11.97 9.75
N GLU A 127 7.72 12.48 8.52
CA GLU A 127 6.91 12.14 7.35
C GLU A 127 7.61 11.04 6.54
N LEU A 128 6.96 9.89 6.35
CA LEU A 128 7.51 8.77 5.59
C LEU A 128 6.54 8.34 4.49
N PRO A 129 6.90 8.44 3.20
CA PRO A 129 6.15 7.81 2.13
C PRO A 129 6.35 6.28 2.20
N VAL A 130 5.27 5.52 1.93
CA VAL A 130 5.27 4.06 2.12
C VAL A 130 4.90 3.28 0.86
N ALA A 131 4.08 3.84 -0.03
CA ALA A 131 3.68 3.22 -1.28
C ALA A 131 3.12 4.26 -2.26
N TYR A 132 2.84 3.84 -3.51
CA TYR A 132 1.94 4.55 -4.39
C TYR A 132 0.60 3.82 -4.48
N ASP A 133 -0.47 4.58 -4.37
CA ASP A 133 -1.80 4.16 -4.77
C ASP A 133 -2.01 4.56 -6.23
N GLY A 134 -2.31 3.58 -7.07
CA GLY A 134 -2.68 3.78 -8.46
C GLY A 134 -4.03 3.10 -8.73
N LEU A 135 -4.94 3.80 -9.41
CA LEU A 135 -6.24 3.29 -9.76
C LEU A 135 -6.32 3.06 -11.27
N SER A 136 -6.72 1.88 -11.71
CA SER A 136 -6.88 1.56 -13.13
C SER A 136 -8.34 1.61 -13.53
N ILE A 137 -8.63 2.35 -14.59
CA ILE A 137 -9.94 2.31 -15.29
C ILE A 137 -9.81 1.29 -16.41
N VAL A 138 -10.73 0.33 -16.47
CA VAL A 138 -10.64 -0.79 -17.41
C VAL A 138 -11.97 -1.02 -18.12
N VAL A 139 -11.89 -1.55 -19.34
CA VAL A 139 -13.01 -2.03 -20.13
C VAL A 139 -12.77 -3.46 -20.62
N ASN A 140 -13.78 -4.08 -21.19
CA ASN A 140 -13.65 -5.38 -21.83
C ASN A 140 -12.65 -5.32 -22.99
N PRO A 141 -11.82 -6.36 -23.23
CA PRO A 141 -10.88 -6.38 -24.36
C PRO A 141 -11.51 -6.21 -25.73
N ALA A 142 -12.79 -6.60 -25.93
CA ALA A 142 -13.53 -6.41 -27.17
C ALA A 142 -14.03 -4.97 -27.37
N ASN A 143 -13.98 -4.11 -26.34
CA ASN A 143 -14.32 -2.70 -26.47
C ASN A 143 -13.28 -1.98 -27.33
N ASP A 144 -13.62 -1.64 -28.56
CA ASP A 144 -12.75 -1.02 -29.56
C ASP A 144 -13.01 0.47 -29.78
N PHE A 145 -14.00 1.04 -29.07
CA PHE A 145 -14.41 2.43 -29.24
C PHE A 145 -13.95 3.38 -28.10
N VAL A 146 -13.58 2.86 -26.93
CA VAL A 146 -13.04 3.67 -25.83
C VAL A 146 -11.50 3.62 -25.88
N ASP A 147 -10.87 4.68 -26.40
CA ASP A 147 -9.43 4.80 -26.47
C ASP A 147 -8.83 5.55 -25.27
N GLN A 148 -9.59 6.49 -24.70
CA GLN A 148 -9.24 7.28 -23.54
C GLN A 148 -10.51 7.84 -22.86
N LEU A 149 -10.38 8.24 -21.58
CA LEU A 149 -11.43 8.93 -20.85
C LEU A 149 -10.87 10.18 -20.16
N THR A 150 -11.71 11.21 -20.12
CA THR A 150 -11.45 12.39 -19.27
C THR A 150 -12.15 12.21 -17.91
N VAL A 151 -11.71 12.95 -16.89
CA VAL A 151 -12.40 12.99 -15.59
C VAL A 151 -13.86 13.45 -15.76
N ASP A 152 -14.14 14.36 -16.70
CA ASP A 152 -15.52 14.83 -16.95
C ASP A 152 -16.39 13.75 -17.60
N GLN A 153 -15.83 12.87 -18.43
CA GLN A 153 -16.55 11.68 -18.93
C GLN A 153 -16.80 10.67 -17.81
N LEU A 154 -15.84 10.47 -16.91
CA LEU A 154 -16.05 9.66 -15.71
C LEU A 154 -17.15 10.23 -14.81
N LYS A 155 -17.22 11.56 -14.63
CA LYS A 155 -18.35 12.20 -13.92
C LYS A 155 -19.69 11.88 -14.57
N LYS A 156 -19.80 11.99 -15.91
CA LYS A 156 -21.03 11.63 -16.64
C LYS A 156 -21.44 10.17 -16.44
N ILE A 157 -20.47 9.26 -16.30
CA ILE A 157 -20.74 7.83 -16.12
C ILE A 157 -21.14 7.52 -14.68
N PHE A 158 -20.46 8.10 -13.71
CA PHE A 158 -20.50 7.63 -12.32
C PHE A 158 -21.30 8.51 -11.35
N LEU A 159 -21.56 9.80 -11.66
CA LEU A 159 -22.31 10.65 -10.74
C LEU A 159 -23.81 10.46 -10.88
N VAL A 160 -24.52 10.39 -9.75
CA VAL A 160 -25.98 10.21 -9.69
C VAL A 160 -26.75 11.25 -10.51
N ASP A 161 -26.32 12.50 -10.48
CA ASP A 161 -26.96 13.63 -11.16
C ASP A 161 -26.68 13.71 -12.67
N GLN A 162 -25.72 12.93 -13.16
CA GLN A 162 -25.31 12.90 -14.56
C GLN A 162 -25.44 11.53 -15.22
N ALA A 163 -25.71 10.50 -14.45
CA ALA A 163 -25.65 9.07 -14.76
C ALA A 163 -26.05 8.69 -16.19
N ALA A 164 -25.11 8.76 -17.12
CA ALA A 164 -25.26 8.25 -18.47
C ALA A 164 -25.63 6.76 -18.44
N LYS A 165 -26.63 6.36 -19.20
CA LYS A 165 -27.09 4.97 -19.29
C LYS A 165 -26.42 4.22 -20.43
N THR A 166 -26.09 4.92 -21.49
CA THR A 166 -25.46 4.37 -22.68
C THR A 166 -24.12 5.04 -22.96
N TRP A 167 -23.25 4.34 -23.66
CA TRP A 167 -21.97 4.87 -24.10
C TRP A 167 -22.15 6.10 -25.01
N GLN A 168 -23.22 6.13 -25.85
CA GLN A 168 -23.54 7.26 -26.72
C GLN A 168 -23.89 8.54 -25.95
N GLU A 169 -24.47 8.43 -24.74
CA GLU A 169 -24.73 9.58 -23.87
C GLU A 169 -23.43 10.20 -23.33
N VAL A 170 -22.36 9.43 -23.23
CA VAL A 170 -21.04 9.92 -22.82
C VAL A 170 -20.32 10.62 -23.97
N ASN A 171 -20.33 9.98 -25.15
CA ASN A 171 -19.78 10.49 -26.40
C ASN A 171 -20.69 10.08 -27.57
N PRO A 172 -21.24 11.04 -28.36
CA PRO A 172 -22.16 10.76 -29.45
C PRO A 172 -21.62 9.85 -30.57
N GLU A 173 -20.30 9.67 -30.65
CA GLU A 173 -19.66 8.78 -31.64
C GLU A 173 -19.61 7.32 -31.19
N TRP A 174 -19.93 7.04 -29.91
CA TRP A 174 -19.92 5.71 -29.35
C TRP A 174 -21.26 4.99 -29.50
N PRO A 175 -21.32 3.65 -29.36
CA PRO A 175 -22.55 2.90 -29.57
C PRO A 175 -23.64 3.22 -28.54
N GLU A 176 -24.93 3.07 -28.96
CA GLU A 176 -26.09 3.18 -28.06
C GLU A 176 -26.30 1.88 -27.27
N GLU A 177 -25.28 1.50 -26.49
CA GLU A 177 -25.27 0.30 -25.67
C GLU A 177 -25.20 0.67 -24.20
N GLU A 178 -25.86 -0.12 -23.34
CA GLU A 178 -25.88 0.12 -21.88
C GLU A 178 -24.51 -0.06 -21.25
N ILE A 179 -24.12 0.89 -20.44
CA ILE A 179 -22.89 0.80 -19.61
C ILE A 179 -23.17 -0.14 -18.44
N LYS A 180 -22.32 -1.16 -18.25
CA LYS A 180 -22.30 -2.01 -17.05
C LYS A 180 -21.08 -1.68 -16.21
N LEU A 181 -21.29 -1.39 -14.93
CA LEU A 181 -20.24 -0.93 -14.03
C LEU A 181 -19.87 -2.03 -13.02
N PHE A 182 -18.57 -2.30 -12.89
CA PHE A 182 -17.99 -3.22 -11.92
C PHE A 182 -16.99 -2.47 -11.07
N ILE A 183 -17.33 -2.20 -9.82
CA ILE A 183 -16.57 -1.30 -8.94
C ILE A 183 -16.39 -1.87 -7.55
N PRO A 184 -15.33 -1.50 -6.83
CA PRO A 184 -15.16 -1.88 -5.43
C PRO A 184 -16.34 -1.44 -4.56
N GLY A 185 -16.57 -2.14 -3.45
CA GLY A 185 -17.55 -1.75 -2.45
C GLY A 185 -17.17 -0.49 -1.68
N THR A 186 -18.09 0.02 -0.89
CA THR A 186 -17.92 1.28 -0.14
C THR A 186 -16.90 1.20 1.01
N ASP A 187 -16.48 0.00 1.39
CA ASP A 187 -15.46 -0.21 2.42
C ASP A 187 -14.03 -0.21 1.85
N SER A 188 -13.91 -0.12 0.50
CA SER A 188 -12.65 -0.10 -0.23
C SER A 188 -11.99 1.29 -0.24
N GLY A 189 -10.71 1.36 0.11
CA GLY A 189 -9.88 2.58 -0.05
C GLY A 189 -9.77 3.03 -1.52
N THR A 190 -9.85 2.10 -2.48
CA THR A 190 -9.88 2.38 -3.93
C THR A 190 -11.18 3.08 -4.33
N PHE A 191 -12.32 2.65 -3.77
CA PHE A 191 -13.60 3.34 -3.96
C PHE A 191 -13.55 4.76 -3.41
N ASP A 192 -13.03 4.94 -2.19
CA ASP A 192 -12.89 6.27 -1.58
C ASP A 192 -12.01 7.19 -2.42
N TYR A 193 -10.91 6.68 -2.97
CA TYR A 193 -10.03 7.46 -3.83
C TYR A 193 -10.72 7.86 -5.14
N PHE A 194 -11.38 6.91 -5.81
CA PHE A 194 -12.15 7.21 -7.02
C PHE A 194 -13.19 8.29 -6.74
N LYS A 195 -13.96 8.13 -5.66
CA LYS A 195 -14.96 9.10 -5.23
C LYS A 195 -14.35 10.48 -4.95
N GLU A 196 -13.21 10.54 -4.28
CA GLU A 196 -12.50 11.81 -3.99
C GLU A 196 -12.16 12.55 -5.30
N VAL A 197 -11.66 11.84 -6.30
CA VAL A 197 -11.24 12.42 -7.59
C VAL A 197 -12.44 12.79 -8.48
N VAL A 198 -13.42 11.87 -8.61
CA VAL A 198 -14.51 12.03 -9.58
C VAL A 198 -15.69 12.80 -8.99
N ALA A 199 -16.09 12.48 -7.77
CA ALA A 199 -17.26 13.10 -7.13
C ALA A 199 -16.90 14.30 -6.25
N GLY A 200 -15.65 14.37 -5.77
CA GLY A 200 -15.23 15.38 -4.81
C GLY A 200 -15.96 15.21 -3.46
N LYS A 201 -16.13 16.35 -2.75
CA LYS A 201 -16.77 16.34 -1.42
C LYS A 201 -18.29 16.23 -1.46
N GLU A 202 -18.91 16.79 -2.51
CA GLU A 202 -20.35 17.01 -2.61
C GLU A 202 -21.04 15.96 -3.49
N GLY A 203 -20.31 15.34 -4.42
CA GLY A 203 -20.86 14.39 -5.38
C GLY A 203 -21.11 13.01 -4.78
N THR A 204 -22.04 12.29 -5.39
CA THR A 204 -22.41 10.91 -5.01
C THR A 204 -22.21 9.98 -6.19
N ILE A 205 -21.47 8.90 -5.98
CA ILE A 205 -21.32 7.81 -6.96
C ILE A 205 -22.64 7.05 -7.06
N ARG A 206 -23.07 6.73 -8.29
CA ARG A 206 -24.31 5.98 -8.55
C ARG A 206 -24.23 4.55 -8.00
N GLY A 207 -25.37 4.02 -7.60
CA GLY A 207 -25.52 2.65 -7.11
C GLY A 207 -26.82 2.02 -7.63
N ASP A 208 -27.20 2.33 -8.87
CA ASP A 208 -28.39 1.77 -9.53
C ASP A 208 -28.12 0.36 -10.10
N GLU A 209 -29.08 -0.17 -10.86
CA GLU A 209 -29.04 -1.52 -11.43
C GLU A 209 -27.91 -1.78 -12.44
N ALA A 210 -27.26 -0.72 -12.95
CA ALA A 210 -26.11 -0.85 -13.83
C ALA A 210 -24.81 -1.12 -13.05
N VAL A 211 -24.82 -0.93 -11.73
CA VAL A 211 -23.64 -1.02 -10.86
C VAL A 211 -23.61 -2.36 -10.13
N SER A 212 -22.53 -3.11 -10.32
CA SER A 212 -22.19 -4.30 -9.53
C SER A 212 -21.00 -3.98 -8.63
N THR A 213 -21.13 -4.18 -7.34
CA THR A 213 -20.07 -3.96 -6.35
C THR A 213 -19.56 -5.28 -5.77
N ASP A 214 -18.26 -5.37 -5.55
CA ASP A 214 -17.64 -6.50 -4.88
C ASP A 214 -16.36 -6.02 -4.16
N GLU A 215 -16.07 -6.57 -2.98
CA GLU A 215 -14.83 -6.27 -2.26
C GLU A 215 -13.65 -7.11 -2.79
N ASN A 216 -13.91 -8.13 -3.59
CA ASN A 216 -12.90 -8.95 -4.23
C ASN A 216 -12.69 -8.48 -5.68
N ASP A 217 -11.58 -7.80 -5.93
CA ASP A 217 -11.22 -7.28 -7.26
C ASP A 217 -11.16 -8.35 -8.36
N ASN A 218 -10.91 -9.62 -8.02
CA ASN A 218 -10.98 -10.72 -9.00
C ASN A 218 -12.39 -10.92 -9.56
N ASN A 219 -13.42 -10.67 -8.76
CA ASN A 219 -14.81 -10.72 -9.21
C ASN A 219 -15.12 -9.53 -10.12
N LEU A 220 -14.57 -8.35 -9.83
CA LEU A 220 -14.70 -7.17 -10.69
C LEU A 220 -14.03 -7.39 -12.05
N VAL A 221 -12.78 -7.91 -12.07
CA VAL A 221 -12.08 -8.30 -13.29
C VAL A 221 -12.93 -9.28 -14.12
N ALA A 222 -13.46 -10.34 -13.48
CA ALA A 222 -14.29 -11.33 -14.16
C ALA A 222 -15.62 -10.73 -14.70
N GLY A 223 -16.16 -9.74 -14.01
CA GLY A 223 -17.34 -8.99 -14.45
C GLY A 223 -17.08 -8.19 -15.73
N VAL A 224 -15.97 -7.45 -15.77
CA VAL A 224 -15.54 -6.67 -16.94
C VAL A 224 -15.20 -7.61 -18.11
N GLU A 225 -14.46 -8.68 -17.86
CA GLU A 225 -14.07 -9.67 -18.89
C GLU A 225 -15.27 -10.30 -19.63
N LYS A 226 -16.38 -10.51 -18.93
CA LYS A 226 -17.58 -11.19 -19.47
C LYS A 226 -18.58 -10.28 -20.15
N ASN A 227 -18.45 -8.97 -20.03
CA ASN A 227 -19.42 -8.01 -20.55
C ASN A 227 -18.72 -7.00 -21.48
N GLU A 228 -19.04 -7.05 -22.76
CA GLU A 228 -18.41 -6.24 -23.80
C GLU A 228 -18.52 -4.72 -23.54
N PHE A 229 -19.64 -4.28 -22.99
CA PHE A 229 -19.93 -2.87 -22.69
C PHE A 229 -19.66 -2.50 -21.21
N ALA A 230 -18.86 -3.31 -20.53
CA ALA A 230 -18.48 -3.04 -19.15
C ALA A 230 -17.37 -1.99 -19.03
N LEU A 231 -17.48 -1.22 -17.94
CA LEU A 231 -16.42 -0.38 -17.39
C LEU A 231 -16.23 -0.77 -15.93
N GLY A 232 -14.99 -0.81 -15.49
CA GLY A 232 -14.66 -1.05 -14.09
C GLY A 232 -13.47 -0.22 -13.63
N PHE A 233 -13.27 -0.17 -12.32
CA PHE A 233 -12.04 0.33 -11.75
C PHE A 233 -11.63 -0.48 -10.53
N PHE A 234 -10.33 -0.57 -10.31
CA PHE A 234 -9.71 -1.24 -9.16
C PHE A 234 -8.23 -0.82 -9.06
N GLY A 235 -7.53 -1.28 -8.02
CA GLY A 235 -6.11 -0.98 -7.80
C GLY A 235 -5.25 -1.37 -9.00
N ALA A 236 -4.26 -0.55 -9.32
CA ALA A 236 -3.40 -0.74 -10.50
C ALA A 236 -2.64 -2.07 -10.47
N ALA A 237 -2.28 -2.58 -9.29
CA ALA A 237 -1.61 -3.87 -9.17
C ALA A 237 -2.48 -5.04 -9.64
N TYR A 238 -3.80 -4.99 -9.41
CA TYR A 238 -4.73 -5.98 -9.96
C TYR A 238 -4.81 -5.92 -11.48
N TYR A 239 -4.83 -4.72 -12.07
CA TYR A 239 -4.72 -4.59 -13.51
C TYR A 239 -3.41 -5.17 -14.03
N PHE A 240 -2.27 -4.87 -13.39
CA PHE A 240 -0.96 -5.40 -13.80
C PHE A 240 -0.92 -6.93 -13.83
N SER A 241 -1.64 -7.57 -12.92
CA SER A 241 -1.75 -9.03 -12.83
C SER A 241 -2.79 -9.64 -13.78
N ASN A 242 -3.66 -8.82 -14.42
CA ASN A 242 -4.78 -9.27 -15.25
C ASN A 242 -4.83 -8.60 -16.64
N LYS A 243 -3.68 -8.14 -17.17
CA LYS A 243 -3.60 -7.41 -18.47
C LYS A 243 -4.17 -8.18 -19.65
N ASP A 244 -4.14 -9.51 -19.60
CA ASP A 244 -4.66 -10.37 -20.67
C ASP A 244 -6.20 -10.51 -20.64
N ARG A 245 -6.84 -10.10 -19.54
CA ARG A 245 -8.27 -10.27 -19.28
C ARG A 245 -9.08 -8.98 -19.42
N VAL A 246 -8.44 -7.84 -19.23
CA VAL A 246 -9.09 -6.51 -19.31
C VAL A 246 -8.21 -5.52 -20.08
N LYS A 247 -8.85 -4.59 -20.80
CA LYS A 247 -8.18 -3.49 -21.49
C LYS A 247 -8.18 -2.25 -20.58
N VAL A 248 -6.99 -1.72 -20.28
CA VAL A 248 -6.90 -0.46 -19.55
C VAL A 248 -7.26 0.72 -20.45
N VAL A 249 -7.92 1.71 -19.88
CA VAL A 249 -8.27 2.96 -20.54
C VAL A 249 -7.33 4.07 -20.03
N PRO A 250 -6.52 4.68 -20.91
CA PRO A 250 -5.75 5.87 -20.57
C PRO A 250 -6.65 7.01 -20.09
N ILE A 251 -6.18 7.75 -19.08
CA ILE A 251 -6.89 8.91 -18.55
C ILE A 251 -6.22 10.19 -19.05
N VAL A 252 -7.01 11.14 -19.51
CA VAL A 252 -6.51 12.45 -19.91
C VAL A 252 -6.14 13.22 -18.64
N ASN A 253 -4.84 13.50 -18.48
CA ASN A 253 -4.29 14.21 -17.35
C ASN A 253 -4.56 15.73 -17.41
N PRO A 254 -4.23 16.53 -16.40
CA PRO A 254 -4.44 17.98 -16.42
C PRO A 254 -3.71 18.71 -17.56
N GLU A 255 -2.62 18.16 -18.08
CA GLU A 255 -1.85 18.68 -19.21
C GLU A 255 -2.49 18.37 -20.58
N GLY A 256 -3.56 17.54 -20.59
CA GLY A 256 -4.30 17.15 -21.79
C GLY A 256 -3.74 15.90 -22.49
N GLU A 257 -2.83 15.18 -21.86
CA GLU A 257 -2.23 13.95 -22.39
C GLU A 257 -2.97 12.71 -21.90
N ALA A 258 -3.23 11.76 -22.80
CA ALA A 258 -3.82 10.46 -22.42
C ALA A 258 -2.72 9.54 -21.89
N VAL A 259 -2.76 9.26 -20.59
CA VAL A 259 -1.75 8.47 -19.88
C VAL A 259 -2.37 7.19 -19.32
N ALA A 260 -1.74 6.04 -19.60
CA ALA A 260 -2.10 4.76 -19.01
C ALA A 260 -1.36 4.53 -17.67
N PRO A 261 -1.97 3.81 -16.71
CA PRO A 261 -1.30 3.44 -15.48
C PRO A 261 -0.17 2.44 -15.77
N THR A 262 1.02 2.82 -15.39
CA THR A 262 2.20 1.95 -15.32
C THR A 262 2.96 2.31 -14.04
N PRO A 263 3.82 1.44 -13.49
CA PRO A 263 4.66 1.83 -12.36
C PRO A 263 5.38 3.17 -12.60
N VAL A 264 5.92 3.38 -13.80
CA VAL A 264 6.63 4.62 -14.17
C VAL A 264 5.73 5.85 -14.19
N THR A 265 4.52 5.75 -14.79
CA THR A 265 3.61 6.89 -14.90
C THR A 265 2.91 7.24 -13.58
N ILE A 266 2.75 6.26 -12.69
CA ILE A 266 2.27 6.47 -11.32
C ILE A 266 3.38 7.13 -10.49
N GLU A 267 4.62 6.63 -10.58
CA GLU A 267 5.78 7.14 -9.86
C GLU A 267 6.12 8.59 -10.22
N ASN A 268 6.17 8.91 -11.52
CA ASN A 268 6.51 10.27 -11.99
C ASN A 268 5.33 11.24 -11.96
N GLY A 269 4.13 10.81 -11.51
CA GLY A 269 2.94 11.64 -11.38
C GLY A 269 2.23 11.97 -12.69
N SER A 270 2.71 11.49 -13.85
CA SER A 270 2.05 11.78 -15.15
C SER A 270 0.67 11.10 -15.27
N TYR A 271 0.43 10.00 -14.53
CA TYR A 271 -0.89 9.37 -14.43
C TYR A 271 -1.80 10.10 -13.41
N ALA A 272 -1.86 11.42 -13.50
CA ALA A 272 -2.77 12.21 -12.70
C ALA A 272 -4.20 12.19 -13.32
N PRO A 273 -5.26 12.25 -12.47
CA PRO A 273 -5.23 12.36 -11.01
C PRO A 273 -5.31 11.01 -10.26
N PHE A 274 -5.09 9.86 -10.92
CA PHE A 274 -5.30 8.52 -10.37
C PHE A 274 -4.01 7.82 -9.91
N GLY A 275 -2.95 8.59 -9.66
CA GLY A 275 -1.72 8.14 -8.99
C GLY A 275 -1.37 9.07 -7.85
N ARG A 276 -1.12 8.54 -6.64
CA ARG A 276 -0.74 9.34 -5.48
C ARG A 276 0.17 8.59 -4.52
N PRO A 277 1.11 9.25 -3.82
CA PRO A 277 1.87 8.64 -2.75
C PRO A 277 1.03 8.48 -1.48
N LEU A 278 1.30 7.40 -0.75
CA LEU A 278 0.76 7.08 0.56
C LEU A 278 1.84 7.28 1.62
N PHE A 279 1.42 7.66 2.83
CA PHE A 279 2.32 8.05 3.91
C PHE A 279 1.93 7.48 5.25
N ILE A 280 2.92 7.34 6.13
CA ILE A 280 2.73 7.32 7.57
C ILE A 280 3.45 8.55 8.18
N TYR A 281 2.86 9.11 9.21
CA TYR A 281 3.41 10.22 10.01
C TYR A 281 3.64 9.72 11.42
N ILE A 282 4.87 9.80 11.90
CA ILE A 282 5.25 9.30 13.23
C ILE A 282 5.45 10.51 14.15
N SER A 283 4.79 10.49 15.30
CA SER A 283 5.02 11.51 16.33
C SER A 283 6.45 11.39 16.84
N LYS A 284 7.21 12.49 16.84
CA LYS A 284 8.57 12.52 17.36
C LYS A 284 8.63 12.05 18.81
N SER A 285 7.69 12.48 19.65
CA SER A 285 7.63 12.04 21.03
C SER A 285 7.33 10.54 21.19
N SER A 286 6.63 9.95 20.23
CA SER A 286 6.34 8.52 20.20
C SER A 286 7.51 7.70 19.65
N SER A 287 8.33 8.27 18.75
CA SER A 287 9.52 7.58 18.23
C SER A 287 10.58 7.28 19.32
N ASP A 288 10.53 7.97 20.46
CA ASP A 288 11.38 7.69 21.63
C ASP A 288 10.92 6.44 22.42
N LYS A 289 9.71 5.91 22.17
CA LYS A 289 9.22 4.68 22.78
C LYS A 289 9.83 3.47 22.08
N ILE A 290 10.37 2.53 22.86
CA ILE A 290 11.08 1.36 22.33
C ILE A 290 10.16 0.52 21.42
N GLU A 291 8.90 0.32 21.82
CA GLU A 291 7.92 -0.44 21.05
C GLU A 291 7.57 0.24 19.72
N VAL A 292 7.46 1.58 19.68
CA VAL A 292 7.20 2.34 18.46
C VAL A 292 8.41 2.28 17.54
N GLY A 293 9.61 2.42 18.09
CA GLY A 293 10.87 2.28 17.35
C GLY A 293 10.96 0.92 16.65
N ALA A 294 10.77 -0.16 17.40
CA ALA A 294 10.79 -1.52 16.87
C ALA A 294 9.72 -1.74 15.78
N PHE A 295 8.52 -1.19 15.97
CA PHE A 295 7.45 -1.28 14.97
C PHE A 295 7.77 -0.52 13.69
N VAL A 296 8.31 0.70 13.78
CA VAL A 296 8.66 1.50 12.59
C VAL A 296 9.83 0.87 11.84
N ASP A 297 10.81 0.31 12.54
CA ASP A 297 11.89 -0.45 11.93
C ASP A 297 11.36 -1.64 11.13
N TYR A 298 10.47 -2.42 11.75
CA TYR A 298 9.80 -3.55 11.10
C TYR A 298 8.94 -3.10 9.91
N TYR A 299 8.22 -1.98 10.05
CA TYR A 299 7.40 -1.39 8.99
C TYR A 299 8.25 -1.04 7.76
N LEU A 300 9.33 -0.26 7.96
CA LEU A 300 10.21 0.20 6.87
C LEU A 300 10.93 -0.96 6.17
N GLU A 301 11.26 -2.04 6.89
CA GLU A 301 11.87 -3.23 6.31
C GLU A 301 10.89 -4.02 5.44
N ASN A 302 9.63 -4.12 5.83
CA ASN A 302 8.64 -4.99 5.21
C ASN A 302 7.70 -4.27 4.22
N VAL A 303 7.54 -2.95 4.31
CA VAL A 303 6.56 -2.22 3.50
C VAL A 303 6.74 -2.37 1.98
N PRO A 304 7.94 -2.52 1.39
CA PRO A 304 8.05 -2.74 -0.05
C PRO A 304 7.33 -4.02 -0.52
N ARG A 305 7.41 -5.08 0.28
CA ARG A 305 6.73 -6.35 0.04
C ARG A 305 5.24 -6.25 0.36
N VAL A 306 4.91 -5.77 1.55
CA VAL A 306 3.52 -5.68 2.03
C VAL A 306 2.67 -4.81 1.13
N ALA A 307 3.18 -3.65 0.68
CA ALA A 307 2.46 -2.78 -0.25
C ALA A 307 2.06 -3.52 -1.54
N ALA A 308 2.99 -4.31 -2.11
CA ALA A 308 2.70 -5.10 -3.31
C ALA A 308 1.68 -6.22 -3.03
N GLU A 309 1.75 -6.89 -1.89
CA GLU A 309 0.82 -7.97 -1.48
C GLU A 309 -0.62 -7.46 -1.29
N VAL A 310 -0.79 -6.25 -0.76
CA VAL A 310 -2.11 -5.63 -0.57
C VAL A 310 -2.59 -4.81 -1.77
N GLY A 311 -1.87 -4.87 -2.91
CA GLY A 311 -2.35 -4.33 -4.19
C GLY A 311 -1.92 -2.89 -4.50
N TYR A 312 -0.90 -2.38 -3.83
CA TYR A 312 -0.29 -1.07 -4.12
C TYR A 312 1.03 -1.20 -4.88
N VAL A 313 1.57 -0.07 -5.34
CA VAL A 313 2.86 -0.02 -6.04
C VAL A 313 3.94 0.38 -5.04
N ALA A 314 4.99 -0.44 -4.94
CA ALA A 314 6.13 -0.12 -4.09
C ALA A 314 6.85 1.16 -4.59
N LEU A 315 7.45 1.90 -3.67
CA LEU A 315 8.26 3.07 -4.01
C LEU A 315 9.63 2.66 -4.56
N PRO A 316 10.32 3.56 -5.28
CA PRO A 316 11.73 3.37 -5.61
C PRO A 316 12.59 3.17 -4.36
N GLU A 317 13.62 2.32 -4.46
CA GLU A 317 14.56 2.03 -3.37
C GLU A 317 15.19 3.31 -2.78
N ALA A 318 15.48 4.29 -3.64
CA ALA A 318 16.04 5.57 -3.21
C ALA A 318 15.10 6.36 -2.27
N VAL A 319 13.78 6.27 -2.49
CA VAL A 319 12.78 6.95 -1.64
C VAL A 319 12.68 6.23 -0.28
N TYR A 320 12.67 4.90 -0.27
CA TYR A 320 12.74 4.14 0.99
C TYR A 320 14.01 4.42 1.76
N GLY A 321 15.17 4.52 1.06
CA GLY A 321 16.45 4.86 1.66
C GLY A 321 16.47 6.25 2.31
N GLU A 322 15.89 7.25 1.65
CA GLU A 322 15.73 8.60 2.24
C GLU A 322 14.75 8.58 3.43
N GLY A 323 13.65 7.83 3.33
CA GLY A 323 12.72 7.64 4.44
C GLY A 323 13.38 6.99 5.65
N ARG A 324 14.18 5.94 5.44
CA ARG A 324 14.96 5.29 6.49
C ARG A 324 15.92 6.27 7.18
N LYS A 325 16.72 7.01 6.39
CA LYS A 325 17.61 8.04 6.89
C LYS A 325 16.89 9.08 7.75
N ARG A 326 15.72 9.57 7.28
CA ARG A 326 14.91 10.53 8.03
C ARG A 326 14.49 9.99 9.38
N TYR A 327 14.06 8.76 9.42
CA TYR A 327 13.64 8.13 10.66
C TYR A 327 14.83 7.97 11.63
N ASP A 328 15.95 7.43 11.15
CA ASP A 328 17.16 7.21 11.95
C ASP A 328 17.75 8.52 12.52
N GLU A 329 17.67 9.60 11.75
CA GLU A 329 18.16 10.93 12.16
C GLU A 329 17.07 11.79 12.84
N THR A 330 15.86 11.27 13.02
CA THR A 330 14.71 11.95 13.63
C THR A 330 14.43 13.30 12.99
N MET A 331 14.46 13.36 11.64
CA MET A 331 14.28 14.59 10.86
C MET A 331 12.79 14.93 10.75
N THR A 332 12.35 15.93 11.49
CA THR A 332 10.94 16.37 11.54
C THR A 332 10.59 17.34 10.42
N GLY A 333 9.28 17.45 10.11
CA GLY A 333 8.73 18.36 9.10
C GLY A 333 8.23 17.66 7.84
N THR A 334 7.97 18.44 6.78
CA THR A 334 7.42 17.97 5.51
C THR A 334 8.28 18.40 4.31
N HIS A 335 8.26 17.60 3.25
CA HIS A 335 8.87 17.96 1.97
C HIS A 335 7.89 18.59 0.98
N PHE A 336 6.60 18.51 1.26
CA PHE A 336 5.55 18.88 0.29
C PHE A 336 5.09 20.33 0.38
N LEU A 337 5.56 21.07 1.38
CA LEU A 337 5.33 22.51 1.50
C LEU A 337 6.68 23.24 1.53
N ASP A 338 6.73 24.42 0.92
CA ASP A 338 7.86 25.32 1.06
C ASP A 338 7.80 26.14 2.36
N ALA A 339 8.80 26.97 2.62
CA ALA A 339 8.86 27.81 3.83
C ALA A 339 7.70 28.83 3.92
N ASP A 340 7.07 29.17 2.80
CA ASP A 340 5.91 30.06 2.73
C ASP A 340 4.58 29.29 2.85
N GLY A 341 4.63 27.95 2.96
CA GLY A 341 3.47 27.07 3.07
C GLY A 341 2.80 26.74 1.74
N ASN A 342 3.43 27.05 0.61
CA ASN A 342 2.93 26.67 -0.71
C ASN A 342 3.26 25.22 -1.00
N LYS A 343 2.33 24.54 -1.69
CA LYS A 343 2.54 23.15 -2.14
C LYS A 343 3.69 23.09 -3.16
N ARG A 344 4.62 22.16 -2.97
CA ARG A 344 5.64 21.85 -3.97
C ARG A 344 5.03 20.98 -5.08
N GLU A 345 5.38 21.28 -6.33
CA GLU A 345 5.01 20.51 -7.51
C GLU A 345 6.19 19.63 -7.94
N GLY A 346 5.90 18.44 -8.45
CA GLY A 346 6.89 17.47 -8.93
C GLY A 346 6.56 16.05 -8.51
N SER A 347 7.35 15.10 -9.00
CA SER A 347 7.27 13.70 -8.60
C SER A 347 7.78 13.49 -7.17
N LEU A 348 7.36 12.38 -6.54
CA LEU A 348 7.81 12.06 -5.18
C LEU A 348 9.36 12.01 -5.07
N PRO A 349 10.11 11.36 -5.98
CA PRO A 349 11.57 11.34 -5.91
C PRO A 349 12.23 12.72 -6.04
N GLU A 350 11.60 13.67 -6.74
CA GLU A 350 12.11 15.05 -6.86
C GLU A 350 11.81 15.89 -5.63
N ILE A 351 10.64 15.66 -5.01
CA ILE A 351 10.21 16.41 -3.83
C ILE A 351 10.85 15.87 -2.56
N TYR A 352 10.90 14.54 -2.41
CA TYR A 352 11.33 13.86 -1.18
C TYR A 352 12.86 13.72 -1.11
N ILE A 353 13.52 14.87 -1.00
CA ILE A 353 14.98 15.00 -0.84
C ILE A 353 15.29 15.93 0.34
N GLU A 354 16.40 15.72 1.02
CA GLU A 354 16.80 16.48 2.22
C GLU A 354 16.73 18.02 2.02
N ALA A 355 17.13 18.53 0.84
CA ALA A 355 17.11 19.96 0.55
C ALA A 355 15.71 20.60 0.57
N ASN A 356 14.66 19.81 0.45
CA ASN A 356 13.27 20.26 0.44
C ASN A 356 12.58 20.17 1.81
N LEU A 357 13.26 19.67 2.83
CA LEU A 357 12.69 19.54 4.17
C LEU A 357 12.36 20.92 4.75
N THR A 358 11.12 21.08 5.23
CA THR A 358 10.60 22.30 5.88
C THR A 358 10.03 21.91 7.25
N GLU A 359 10.52 22.55 8.35
CA GLU A 359 10.09 22.32 9.73
C GLU A 359 8.82 23.09 10.10
#